data_8c9eb4ea680afced9a2763c426822dd8
#
_entry.id   8c9eb4ea680afced9a2763c426822dd8
#
_cell.length_a   1.000
_cell.length_b   1.000
_cell.length_c   1.000
_cell.angle_alpha   90.00
_cell.angle_beta   90.00
_cell.angle_gamma   90.00
#
_symmetry.space_group_name_H-M   'P 1'
#
loop_
_entity.id
_entity.type
_entity.pdbx_description
1 polymer ?
#
loop_
_entity_poly.entity_id
_entity_poly.type
_entity_poly.pdbx_seq_one_letter_code
_entity_poly.pdbx_strand_id
1 'polypeptide(L)'
;EEGEFVTVIGTNGAGKSTFLNTIAGTIRVDSGKISLNGIDVTKKTAHQRAHWVARVFQDPMAGTCEGLTIEENMALAYKRGESRFLKGSLNAKNRELFREKLSILKLNLENRLTDRMGLLSGGQRQAVSLLMASLQPSKILLLDEHTAALDPKTAAFVLELTDRIVSENNLTTM
;
A
#
# COMPACT_ATOMS: atom_id res chain seq x y z
N GLU A 1 -17.18 -9.13 -1.55
CA GLU A 1 -17.13 -9.56 -2.96
C GLU A 1 -15.98 -8.86 -3.70
N GLU A 2 -15.70 -9.23 -4.96
CA GLU A 2 -14.63 -8.58 -5.74
C GLU A 2 -15.05 -7.14 -6.09
N GLY A 3 -14.17 -6.17 -5.86
CA GLY A 3 -14.43 -4.75 -6.05
C GLY A 3 -15.20 -4.08 -4.90
N GLU A 4 -15.54 -4.81 -3.84
CA GLU A 4 -16.28 -4.27 -2.70
C GLU A 4 -15.38 -3.41 -1.81
N PHE A 5 -15.93 -2.30 -1.29
CA PHE A 5 -15.30 -1.48 -0.26
C PHE A 5 -15.96 -1.76 1.10
N VAL A 6 -15.21 -2.39 2.00
CA VAL A 6 -15.69 -2.79 3.33
C VAL A 6 -15.10 -1.90 4.41
N THR A 7 -15.92 -1.26 5.22
CA THR A 7 -15.47 -0.46 6.36
C THR A 7 -15.63 -1.24 7.66
N VAL A 8 -14.54 -1.38 8.41
CA VAL A 8 -14.52 -1.99 9.74
C VAL A 8 -14.64 -0.89 10.81
N ILE A 9 -15.74 -0.86 11.53
CA ILE A 9 -16.03 0.15 12.55
C ILE A 9 -15.90 -0.46 13.94
N GLY A 10 -15.31 0.30 14.87
CA GLY A 10 -15.17 -0.09 16.27
C GLY A 10 -14.38 0.95 17.05
N THR A 11 -14.53 0.93 18.38
CA THR A 11 -13.79 1.81 19.30
C THR A 11 -12.29 1.50 19.29
N ASN A 12 -11.47 2.38 19.88
CA ASN A 12 -10.05 2.10 20.09
C ASN A 12 -9.91 0.85 20.97
N GLY A 13 -9.00 -0.06 20.58
CA GLY A 13 -8.83 -1.35 21.25
C GLY A 13 -9.80 -2.45 20.83
N ALA A 14 -10.79 -2.19 19.97
CA ALA A 14 -11.74 -3.22 19.49
C ALA A 14 -11.13 -4.32 18.59
N GLY A 15 -9.82 -4.22 18.29
CA GLY A 15 -9.12 -5.23 17.51
C GLY A 15 -9.11 -5.02 16.00
N LYS A 16 -9.49 -3.82 15.50
CA LYS A 16 -9.49 -3.49 14.06
C LYS A 16 -8.13 -3.76 13.40
N SER A 17 -7.05 -3.18 13.92
CA SER A 17 -5.70 -3.40 13.40
C SER A 17 -5.22 -4.83 13.58
N THR A 18 -5.63 -5.52 14.67
CA THR A 18 -5.35 -6.95 14.85
C THR A 18 -6.01 -7.79 13.76
N PHE A 19 -7.25 -7.46 13.41
CA PHE A 19 -7.97 -8.13 12.33
C PHE A 19 -7.27 -7.92 10.97
N LEU A 20 -6.92 -6.66 10.63
CA LEU A 20 -6.16 -6.35 9.41
C LEU A 20 -4.79 -7.05 9.39
N ASN A 21 -4.07 -7.06 10.52
CA ASN A 21 -2.80 -7.76 10.68
C ASN A 21 -2.94 -9.28 10.49
N THR A 22 -4.05 -9.84 10.90
CA THR A 22 -4.38 -11.26 10.73
C THR A 22 -4.62 -11.59 9.26
N ILE A 23 -5.38 -10.76 8.52
CA ILE A 23 -5.58 -10.91 7.07
C ILE A 23 -4.25 -10.74 6.33
N ALA A 24 -3.45 -9.75 6.71
CA ALA A 24 -2.13 -9.52 6.12
C ALA A 24 -1.12 -10.65 6.40
N GLY A 25 -1.37 -11.50 7.40
CA GLY A 25 -0.48 -12.60 7.80
C GLY A 25 0.68 -12.17 8.69
N THR A 26 0.61 -10.99 9.28
CA THR A 26 1.57 -10.50 10.28
C THR A 26 1.30 -11.17 11.65
N ILE A 27 0.03 -11.42 11.95
CA ILE A 27 -0.43 -12.15 13.13
C ILE A 27 -0.99 -13.51 12.68
N ARG A 28 -0.65 -14.57 13.39
CA ARG A 28 -1.22 -15.91 13.16
C ARG A 28 -2.58 -16.02 13.84
N VAL A 29 -3.50 -16.75 13.21
CA VAL A 29 -4.78 -17.10 13.83
C VAL A 29 -4.60 -18.31 14.76
N ASP A 30 -5.30 -18.31 15.88
CA ASP A 30 -5.34 -19.46 16.80
C ASP A 30 -6.28 -20.55 16.25
N SER A 31 -7.38 -20.15 15.61
CA SER A 31 -8.36 -21.07 15.03
C SER A 31 -9.09 -20.42 13.85
N GLY A 32 -9.78 -21.23 13.06
CA GLY A 32 -10.50 -20.77 11.87
C GLY A 32 -9.70 -20.84 10.60
N LYS A 33 -10.23 -20.24 9.52
CA LYS A 33 -9.67 -20.29 8.17
C LYS A 33 -9.75 -18.92 7.51
N ILE A 34 -8.67 -18.54 6.81
CA ILE A 34 -8.62 -17.36 5.95
C ILE A 34 -8.44 -17.84 4.51
N SER A 35 -9.36 -17.43 3.65
CA SER A 35 -9.30 -17.72 2.21
C SER A 35 -9.27 -16.41 1.43
N LEU A 36 -8.36 -16.29 0.49
CA LEU A 36 -8.28 -15.18 -0.47
C LEU A 36 -8.45 -15.76 -1.89
N ASN A 37 -9.50 -15.34 -2.56
CA ASN A 37 -9.84 -15.83 -3.91
C ASN A 37 -9.87 -17.38 -3.99
N GLY A 38 -10.51 -18.04 -3.00
CA GLY A 38 -10.61 -19.49 -2.92
C GLY A 38 -9.35 -20.21 -2.42
N ILE A 39 -8.22 -19.50 -2.27
CA ILE A 39 -6.96 -20.06 -1.80
C ILE A 39 -6.86 -19.95 -0.29
N ASP A 40 -6.61 -21.08 0.39
CA ASP A 40 -6.34 -21.08 1.82
C ASP A 40 -4.98 -20.43 2.11
N VAL A 41 -5.01 -19.31 2.81
CA VAL A 41 -3.81 -18.56 3.23
C VAL A 41 -3.59 -18.58 4.75
N THR A 42 -4.37 -19.35 5.49
CA THR A 42 -4.36 -19.36 6.97
C THR A 42 -2.95 -19.50 7.55
N LYS A 43 -2.16 -20.43 7.03
CA LYS A 43 -0.79 -20.70 7.50
C LYS A 43 0.30 -19.92 6.77
N LYS A 44 -0.07 -19.10 5.76
CA LYS A 44 0.89 -18.30 4.98
C LYS A 44 1.32 -17.07 5.77
N THR A 45 2.62 -16.79 5.75
CA THR A 45 3.20 -15.56 6.33
C THR A 45 2.84 -14.33 5.50
N ALA A 46 3.04 -13.12 6.05
CA ALA A 46 2.82 -11.85 5.35
C ALA A 46 3.59 -11.80 4.01
N HIS A 47 4.84 -12.26 3.98
CA HIS A 47 5.62 -12.34 2.76
C HIS A 47 4.97 -13.24 1.69
N GLN A 48 4.45 -14.40 2.09
CA GLN A 48 3.77 -15.33 1.20
C GLN A 48 2.41 -14.80 0.72
N ARG A 49 1.74 -13.95 1.54
CA ARG A 49 0.47 -13.30 1.18
C ARG A 49 0.66 -12.01 0.36
N ALA A 50 1.86 -11.44 0.31
CA ALA A 50 2.15 -10.18 -0.38
C ALA A 50 1.76 -10.17 -1.88
N HIS A 51 1.57 -11.34 -2.47
CA HIS A 51 1.07 -11.49 -3.83
C HIS A 51 -0.44 -11.13 -3.97
N TRP A 52 -1.21 -11.36 -2.90
CA TRP A 52 -2.67 -11.13 -2.90
C TRP A 52 -3.08 -9.92 -2.07
N VAL A 53 -2.26 -9.55 -1.08
CA VAL A 53 -2.59 -8.50 -0.09
C VAL A 53 -1.67 -7.31 -0.29
N ALA A 54 -2.26 -6.15 -0.59
CA ALA A 54 -1.61 -4.86 -0.49
C ALA A 54 -2.01 -4.19 0.83
N ARG A 55 -1.16 -3.34 1.38
CA ARG A 55 -1.45 -2.62 2.62
C ARG A 55 -0.92 -1.21 2.59
N VAL A 56 -1.73 -0.28 3.12
CA VAL A 56 -1.31 1.07 3.50
C VAL A 56 -1.42 1.18 5.02
N PHE A 57 -0.37 1.66 5.65
CA PHE A 57 -0.27 1.76 7.10
C PHE A 57 -0.77 3.13 7.59
N GLN A 58 -1.19 3.19 8.85
CA GLN A 58 -1.51 4.43 9.53
C GLN A 58 -0.31 5.38 9.56
N ASP A 59 0.87 4.87 9.92
CA ASP A 59 2.13 5.59 9.83
C ASP A 59 2.76 5.37 8.45
N PRO A 60 2.91 6.44 7.64
CA PRO A 60 3.54 6.35 6.32
C PRO A 60 4.98 5.82 6.36
N MET A 61 5.66 5.96 7.51
CA MET A 61 7.03 5.47 7.70
C MET A 61 7.09 3.94 7.75
N ALA A 62 6.05 3.30 8.26
CA ALA A 62 5.97 1.83 8.31
C ALA A 62 5.86 1.18 6.92
N GLY A 63 5.33 1.91 5.93
CA GLY A 63 5.15 1.45 4.54
C GLY A 63 6.28 1.84 3.59
N THR A 64 7.28 2.64 4.03
CA THR A 64 8.32 3.21 3.18
C THR A 64 9.70 3.13 3.84
N CYS A 65 10.75 3.16 3.02
CA CYS A 65 12.14 3.20 3.48
C CYS A 65 12.67 4.63 3.33
N GLU A 66 12.78 5.38 4.43
CA GLU A 66 13.20 6.79 4.43
C GLU A 66 14.56 7.05 3.79
N GLY A 67 15.52 6.15 4.04
CA GLY A 67 16.88 6.24 3.54
C GLY A 67 17.03 5.99 2.04
N LEU A 68 16.02 5.39 1.42
CA LEU A 68 15.97 5.10 0.00
C LEU A 68 15.31 6.24 -0.78
N THR A 69 15.62 6.34 -2.06
CA THR A 69 14.98 7.30 -2.98
C THR A 69 13.53 6.90 -3.27
N ILE A 70 12.76 7.82 -3.85
CA ILE A 70 11.39 7.57 -4.31
C ILE A 70 11.38 6.41 -5.32
N GLU A 71 12.28 6.44 -6.32
CA GLU A 71 12.34 5.36 -7.32
C GLU A 71 12.74 4.01 -6.74
N GLU A 72 13.60 3.96 -5.71
CA GLU A 72 13.97 2.73 -5.02
C GLU A 72 12.80 2.16 -4.23
N ASN A 73 12.05 3.00 -3.51
CA ASN A 73 10.83 2.59 -2.83
C ASN A 73 9.79 2.04 -3.81
N MET A 74 9.56 2.74 -4.92
CA MET A 74 8.64 2.28 -5.97
C MET A 74 9.12 0.97 -6.61
N ALA A 75 10.43 0.79 -6.81
CA ALA A 75 10.98 -0.45 -7.34
C ALA A 75 10.78 -1.64 -6.39
N LEU A 76 10.91 -1.42 -5.07
CA LEU A 76 10.58 -2.44 -4.06
C LEU A 76 9.10 -2.83 -4.11
N ALA A 77 8.20 -1.84 -4.20
CA ALA A 77 6.77 -2.08 -4.30
C ALA A 77 6.38 -2.76 -5.62
N TYR A 78 7.01 -2.38 -6.72
CA TYR A 78 6.81 -2.97 -8.04
C TYR A 78 7.23 -4.45 -8.11
N LYS A 79 8.13 -4.88 -7.20
CA LYS A 79 8.56 -6.28 -7.03
C LYS A 79 7.79 -7.01 -5.92
N ARG A 80 6.69 -6.47 -5.44
CA ARG A 80 5.88 -7.12 -4.41
C ARG A 80 5.37 -8.49 -4.89
N GLY A 81 5.58 -9.51 -4.07
CA GLY A 81 5.16 -10.89 -4.38
C GLY A 81 6.06 -11.64 -5.36
N GLU A 82 7.05 -10.98 -5.97
CA GLU A 82 8.02 -11.61 -6.85
C GLU A 82 9.34 -11.94 -6.14
N SER A 83 10.22 -12.69 -6.81
CA SER A 83 11.59 -12.92 -6.36
C SER A 83 12.36 -11.59 -6.24
N ARG A 84 12.98 -11.37 -5.09
CA ARG A 84 13.62 -10.10 -4.73
C ARG A 84 14.99 -9.88 -5.37
N PHE A 85 15.20 -10.31 -6.58
CA PHE A 85 16.37 -9.86 -7.34
C PHE A 85 16.12 -8.42 -7.80
N LEU A 86 16.64 -7.44 -7.03
CA LEU A 86 16.55 -6.01 -7.38
C LEU A 86 17.35 -5.66 -8.65
N LYS A 87 18.21 -6.58 -9.10
CA LYS A 87 19.01 -6.39 -10.31
C LYS A 87 18.07 -6.15 -11.50
N GLY A 88 18.15 -4.94 -12.09
CA GLY A 88 17.35 -4.51 -13.22
C GLY A 88 15.99 -3.87 -12.89
N SER A 89 15.63 -3.68 -11.61
CA SER A 89 14.39 -2.98 -11.23
C SER A 89 14.48 -1.46 -11.45
N LEU A 90 15.68 -0.88 -11.40
CA LEU A 90 15.95 0.52 -11.70
C LEU A 90 16.55 0.64 -13.12
N ASN A 91 15.69 0.60 -14.12
CA ASN A 91 16.02 0.80 -15.52
C ASN A 91 15.18 1.95 -16.12
N ALA A 92 15.55 2.43 -17.31
CA ALA A 92 14.89 3.55 -17.96
C ALA A 92 13.37 3.33 -18.13
N LYS A 93 12.95 2.11 -18.49
CA LYS A 93 11.54 1.75 -18.67
C LYS A 93 10.75 1.87 -17.36
N ASN A 94 11.30 1.36 -16.27
CA ASN A 94 10.62 1.42 -14.97
C ASN A 94 10.62 2.85 -14.40
N ARG A 95 11.68 3.64 -14.63
CA ARG A 95 11.70 5.05 -14.26
C ARG A 95 10.61 5.84 -14.97
N GLU A 96 10.39 5.58 -16.24
CA GLU A 96 9.30 6.23 -16.99
C GLU A 96 7.93 5.83 -16.45
N LEU A 97 7.70 4.55 -16.20
CA LEU A 97 6.50 4.06 -15.53
C LEU A 97 6.29 4.75 -14.16
N PHE A 98 7.34 4.89 -13.37
CA PHE A 98 7.23 5.53 -12.06
C PHE A 98 6.91 7.02 -12.16
N ARG A 99 7.48 7.73 -13.15
CA ARG A 99 7.11 9.13 -13.44
C ARG A 99 5.62 9.26 -13.81
N GLU A 100 5.16 8.42 -14.74
CA GLU A 100 3.75 8.38 -15.15
C GLU A 100 2.84 8.16 -13.94
N LYS A 101 3.14 7.17 -13.10
CA LYS A 101 2.34 6.88 -11.91
C LYS A 101 2.38 8.02 -10.88
N LEU A 102 3.54 8.61 -10.62
CA LEU A 102 3.68 9.73 -9.69
C LEU A 102 2.97 11.00 -10.18
N SER A 103 2.90 11.26 -11.49
CA SER A 103 2.21 12.42 -12.04
C SER A 103 0.70 12.44 -11.69
N ILE A 104 0.09 11.27 -11.47
CA ILE A 104 -1.29 11.13 -11.04
C ILE A 104 -1.53 11.83 -9.68
N LEU A 105 -0.51 11.89 -8.83
CA LEU A 105 -0.58 12.53 -7.53
C LEU A 105 -0.69 14.05 -7.61
N LYS A 106 -0.27 14.68 -8.72
CA LYS A 106 -0.22 16.14 -8.90
C LYS A 106 0.60 16.88 -7.82
N LEU A 107 1.66 16.23 -7.32
CA LEU A 107 2.55 16.72 -6.26
C LEU A 107 3.94 17.08 -6.77
N ASN A 108 4.16 17.08 -8.10
CA ASN A 108 5.45 17.29 -8.76
C ASN A 108 6.54 16.30 -8.32
N LEU A 109 6.14 15.10 -7.85
CA LEU A 109 7.06 14.05 -7.40
C LEU A 109 7.65 13.26 -8.56
N GLU A 110 7.04 13.30 -9.74
CA GLU A 110 7.53 12.72 -10.99
C GLU A 110 8.90 13.30 -11.41
N ASN A 111 9.22 14.52 -10.97
CA ASN A 111 10.48 15.20 -11.22
C ASN A 111 11.51 14.98 -10.08
N ARG A 112 11.14 14.26 -9.02
CA ARG A 112 11.90 14.08 -7.79
C ARG A 112 12.25 12.63 -7.47
N LEU A 113 12.31 11.77 -8.49
CA LEU A 113 12.54 10.33 -8.34
C LEU A 113 13.77 9.96 -7.50
N THR A 114 14.84 10.77 -7.60
CA THR A 114 16.11 10.56 -6.89
C THR A 114 16.14 11.17 -5.50
N ASP A 115 15.11 11.93 -5.10
CA ASP A 115 15.02 12.45 -3.75
C ASP A 115 14.76 11.32 -2.76
N ARG A 116 15.31 11.43 -1.55
CA ARG A 116 15.06 10.46 -0.49
C ARG A 116 13.61 10.57 -0.01
N MET A 117 12.99 9.42 0.25
CA MET A 117 11.63 9.32 0.77
C MET A 117 11.47 10.10 2.08
N GLY A 118 12.50 10.14 2.93
CA GLY A 118 12.52 10.89 4.18
C GLY A 118 12.36 12.40 4.04
N LEU A 119 12.63 12.97 2.85
CA LEU A 119 12.47 14.42 2.58
C LEU A 119 11.02 14.81 2.23
N LEU A 120 10.13 13.85 2.07
CA LEU A 120 8.73 14.10 1.76
C LEU A 120 7.95 14.50 3.02
N SER A 121 6.96 15.39 2.87
CA SER A 121 5.98 15.63 3.93
C SER A 121 5.18 14.37 4.24
N GLY A 122 4.54 14.31 5.42
CA GLY A 122 3.71 13.16 5.82
C GLY A 122 2.65 12.83 4.77
N GLY A 123 1.94 13.84 4.25
CA GLY A 123 0.92 13.65 3.22
C GLY A 123 1.48 13.21 1.86
N GLN A 124 2.62 13.79 1.43
CA GLN A 124 3.30 13.32 0.21
C GLN A 124 3.74 11.87 0.34
N ARG A 125 4.30 11.49 1.48
CA ARG A 125 4.73 10.12 1.76
C ARG A 125 3.55 9.16 1.78
N GLN A 126 2.42 9.56 2.39
CA GLN A 126 1.20 8.76 2.39
C GLN A 126 0.64 8.56 0.99
N ALA A 127 0.61 9.62 0.17
CA ALA A 127 0.18 9.51 -1.22
C ALA A 127 1.07 8.56 -2.04
N VAL A 128 2.40 8.63 -1.85
CA VAL A 128 3.33 7.69 -2.49
C VAL A 128 3.13 6.28 -1.96
N SER A 129 2.92 6.09 -0.65
CA SER A 129 2.66 4.77 -0.04
C SER A 129 1.39 4.12 -0.64
N LEU A 130 0.31 4.89 -0.80
CA LEU A 130 -0.92 4.44 -1.44
C LEU A 130 -0.69 4.06 -2.91
N LEU A 131 0.03 4.89 -3.65
CA LEU A 131 0.42 4.59 -5.03
C LEU A 131 1.24 3.31 -5.12
N MET A 132 2.24 3.13 -4.24
CA MET A 132 3.06 1.93 -4.15
C MET A 132 2.21 0.68 -3.91
N ALA A 133 1.19 0.77 -3.05
CA ALA A 133 0.28 -0.34 -2.78
C ALA A 133 -0.52 -0.78 -4.02
N SER A 134 -0.78 0.14 -4.96
CA SER A 134 -1.52 -0.09 -6.20
C SER A 134 -0.65 -0.44 -7.43
N LEU A 135 0.69 -0.36 -7.33
CA LEU A 135 1.60 -0.62 -8.47
C LEU A 135 1.51 -2.04 -9.03
N GLN A 136 1.22 -3.01 -8.17
CA GLN A 136 1.01 -4.41 -8.57
C GLN A 136 -0.41 -4.84 -8.25
N PRO A 137 -1.04 -5.64 -9.09
CA PRO A 137 -2.35 -6.21 -8.82
C PRO A 137 -2.38 -6.88 -7.44
N SER A 138 -3.47 -6.69 -6.72
CA SER A 138 -3.74 -7.36 -5.46
C SER A 138 -5.20 -7.82 -5.44
N LYS A 139 -5.52 -8.79 -4.59
CA LYS A 139 -6.89 -9.27 -4.40
C LYS A 139 -7.62 -8.49 -3.29
N ILE A 140 -6.84 -7.87 -2.41
CA ILE A 140 -7.37 -6.99 -1.36
C ILE A 140 -6.35 -5.90 -1.03
N LEU A 141 -6.84 -4.67 -0.87
CA LEU A 141 -6.12 -3.53 -0.32
C LEU A 141 -6.60 -3.30 1.12
N LEU A 142 -5.68 -3.36 2.06
CA LEU A 142 -5.94 -3.08 3.48
C LEU A 142 -5.51 -1.65 3.81
N LEU A 143 -6.44 -0.86 4.34
CA LEU A 143 -6.24 0.54 4.74
C LEU A 143 -6.42 0.66 6.25
N ASP A 144 -5.34 0.86 7.00
CA ASP A 144 -5.36 0.94 8.46
C ASP A 144 -5.28 2.39 8.91
N GLU A 145 -6.43 3.05 9.08
CA GLU A 145 -6.55 4.46 9.52
C GLU A 145 -5.57 5.42 8.80
N HIS A 146 -5.34 5.21 7.53
CA HIS A 146 -4.24 5.78 6.72
C HIS A 146 -4.26 7.32 6.55
N THR A 147 -5.25 8.00 7.15
CA THR A 147 -5.34 9.47 7.16
C THR A 147 -5.32 10.06 8.57
N ALA A 148 -5.33 9.24 9.63
CA ALA A 148 -5.47 9.69 11.01
C ALA A 148 -4.31 10.58 11.51
N ALA A 149 -3.12 10.41 10.97
CA ALA A 149 -1.92 11.20 11.33
C ALA A 149 -1.73 12.46 10.47
N LEU A 150 -2.68 12.80 9.59
CA LEU A 150 -2.57 13.92 8.66
C LEU A 150 -3.43 15.09 9.10
N ASP A 151 -3.04 16.30 8.71
CA ASP A 151 -3.89 17.48 8.85
C ASP A 151 -5.16 17.35 7.99
N PRO A 152 -6.27 18.04 8.31
CA PRO A 152 -7.56 17.85 7.64
C PRO A 152 -7.53 18.05 6.12
N LYS A 153 -6.74 19.01 5.62
CA LYS A 153 -6.64 19.28 4.18
C LYS A 153 -5.91 18.16 3.46
N THR A 154 -4.82 17.70 4.03
CA THR A 154 -4.03 16.60 3.49
C THR A 154 -4.80 15.27 3.59
N ALA A 155 -5.53 15.05 4.69
CA ALA A 155 -6.39 13.88 4.84
C ALA A 155 -7.48 13.82 3.75
N ALA A 156 -8.16 14.93 3.48
CA ALA A 156 -9.16 15.02 2.41
C ALA A 156 -8.56 14.69 1.03
N PHE A 157 -7.37 15.24 0.73
CA PHE A 157 -6.66 14.92 -0.51
C PHE A 157 -6.30 13.42 -0.63
N VAL A 158 -5.79 12.82 0.45
CA VAL A 158 -5.44 11.39 0.46
C VAL A 158 -6.68 10.50 0.32
N LEU A 159 -7.80 10.88 0.92
CA LEU A 159 -9.08 10.16 0.76
C LEU A 159 -9.59 10.22 -0.68
N GLU A 160 -9.57 11.40 -1.32
CA GLU A 160 -9.95 11.54 -2.73
C GLU A 160 -9.05 10.70 -3.65
N LEU A 161 -7.75 10.70 -3.36
CA LEU A 161 -6.78 9.87 -4.08
C LEU A 161 -7.05 8.37 -3.88
N THR A 162 -7.42 7.97 -2.65
CA THR A 162 -7.77 6.58 -2.32
C THR A 162 -8.98 6.14 -3.13
N ASP A 163 -10.05 6.93 -3.11
CA ASP A 163 -11.29 6.64 -3.85
C ASP A 163 -11.00 6.47 -5.36
N ARG A 164 -10.24 7.39 -5.94
CA ARG A 164 -9.84 7.31 -7.34
C ARG A 164 -9.04 6.04 -7.65
N ILE A 165 -8.00 5.73 -6.87
CA ILE A 165 -7.14 4.54 -7.10
C ILE A 165 -7.95 3.25 -6.94
N VAL A 166 -8.82 3.17 -5.94
CA VAL A 166 -9.67 2.01 -5.69
C VAL A 166 -10.65 1.80 -6.84
N SER A 167 -11.35 2.87 -7.26
CA SER A 167 -12.33 2.82 -8.34
C SER A 167 -11.71 2.50 -9.70
N GLU A 168 -10.62 3.19 -10.07
CA GLU A 168 -9.95 2.98 -11.36
C GLU A 168 -9.35 1.57 -11.52
N ASN A 169 -8.95 0.94 -10.43
CA ASN A 169 -8.35 -0.40 -10.45
C ASN A 169 -9.30 -1.51 -9.98
N ASN A 170 -10.57 -1.19 -9.70
CA ASN A 170 -11.58 -2.12 -9.17
C ASN A 170 -11.05 -2.94 -7.98
N LEU A 171 -10.40 -2.28 -7.02
CA LEU A 171 -9.74 -2.93 -5.90
C LEU A 171 -10.75 -3.30 -4.82
N THR A 172 -10.80 -4.58 -4.44
CA THR A 172 -11.45 -4.97 -3.18
C THR A 172 -10.69 -4.34 -2.02
N THR A 173 -11.38 -3.53 -1.20
CA THR A 173 -10.71 -2.68 -0.20
C THR A 173 -11.36 -2.86 1.17
N MET A 174 -10.54 -2.84 2.22
CA MET A 174 -11.00 -2.90 3.60
C MET A 174 -10.23 -1.89 4.46
#